data_aaf097e8a2ec513319d47de21b13b7eb
#
_entry.id   aaf097e8a2ec513319d47de21b13b7eb
#
_cell.length_a   1.000
_cell.length_b   1.000
_cell.length_c   1.000
_cell.angle_alpha   90.00
_cell.angle_beta   90.00
_cell.angle_gamma   90.00
#
_symmetry.space_group_name_H-M   'P 1'
#
loop_
_entity.id
_entity.type
_entity.pdbx_description
1 polymer ?
#
loop_
_entity_poly.entity_id
_entity_poly.type
_entity_poly.pdbx_seq_one_letter_code
_entity_poly.pdbx_strand_id
1 'polypeptide(L)'
;MHRLFGLVVVLLAGLAIVTPLLGAPAPVALTATEFKWTPKDVNVAAGDMTFNVVNKGTVEHNFVVEDPKGKVVKEVDSIQPGKSAQMKVTLKAGKYAIVCTVPGHREAGMVATLTVK
;
A
#
# COMPACT_ATOMS: atom_id res chain seq x y z
N MET A 1 69.50 -33.35 3.57
CA MET A 1 68.44 -32.92 4.51
C MET A 1 67.54 -31.96 3.78
N HIS A 2 66.42 -32.42 3.30
CA HIS A 2 65.43 -31.61 2.61
C HIS A 2 64.34 -31.24 3.63
N ARG A 3 64.28 -29.96 3.98
CA ARG A 3 63.20 -29.43 4.82
C ARG A 3 62.06 -29.02 3.88
N LEU A 4 61.00 -29.85 3.90
CA LEU A 4 59.73 -29.45 3.28
C LEU A 4 59.04 -28.41 4.20
N PHE A 5 58.98 -27.20 3.71
CA PHE A 5 58.12 -26.16 4.27
C PHE A 5 56.69 -26.44 3.78
N GLY A 6 55.87 -26.98 4.62
CA GLY A 6 54.45 -27.13 4.36
C GLY A 6 53.79 -25.76 4.37
N LEU A 7 53.29 -25.32 3.21
CA LEU A 7 52.49 -24.11 3.08
C LEU A 7 51.10 -24.42 3.66
N VAL A 8 50.84 -23.90 4.86
CA VAL A 8 49.48 -23.94 5.41
C VAL A 8 48.66 -22.85 4.74
N VAL A 9 47.84 -23.25 3.77
CA VAL A 9 46.82 -22.36 3.19
C VAL A 9 45.68 -22.28 4.15
N VAL A 10 45.58 -21.21 4.90
CA VAL A 10 44.39 -20.91 5.70
C VAL A 10 43.33 -20.35 4.74
N LEU A 11 42.38 -21.17 4.36
CA LEU A 11 41.15 -20.75 3.68
C LEU A 11 40.28 -20.02 4.69
N LEU A 12 40.34 -18.69 4.68
CA LEU A 12 39.37 -17.85 5.35
C LEU A 12 38.08 -17.95 4.53
N ALA A 13 37.18 -18.83 4.96
CA ALA A 13 35.81 -18.85 4.47
C ALA A 13 35.13 -17.56 4.95
N GLY A 14 35.08 -16.56 4.09
CA GLY A 14 34.31 -15.34 4.36
C GLY A 14 32.84 -15.70 4.50
N LEU A 15 32.30 -15.54 5.71
CA LEU A 15 30.86 -15.67 5.95
C LEU A 15 30.18 -14.48 5.26
N ALA A 16 29.60 -14.71 4.09
CA ALA A 16 28.79 -13.72 3.42
C ALA A 16 27.50 -13.55 4.23
N ILE A 17 27.39 -12.43 4.94
CA ILE A 17 26.14 -12.06 5.62
C ILE A 17 25.18 -11.59 4.53
N VAL A 18 24.23 -12.45 4.17
CA VAL A 18 23.13 -12.09 3.30
C VAL A 18 22.13 -11.31 4.17
N THR A 19 22.17 -9.98 4.10
CA THR A 19 21.11 -9.15 4.68
C THR A 19 19.86 -9.31 3.81
N PRO A 20 18.71 -9.74 4.39
CA PRO A 20 17.49 -9.78 3.62
C PRO A 20 17.14 -8.36 3.15
N LEU A 21 16.98 -8.19 1.85
CA LEU A 21 16.40 -6.97 1.29
C LEU A 21 14.97 -6.88 1.83
N LEU A 22 14.73 -5.86 2.69
CA LEU A 22 13.38 -5.49 3.04
C LEU A 22 12.71 -5.00 1.75
N GLY A 23 11.86 -5.86 1.16
CA GLY A 23 11.06 -5.48 0.00
C GLY A 23 10.12 -4.32 0.32
N ALA A 24 9.62 -3.66 -0.70
CA ALA A 24 8.58 -2.65 -0.56
C ALA A 24 7.37 -3.25 0.17
N PRO A 25 6.62 -2.47 0.97
CA PRO A 25 5.38 -2.92 1.59
C PRO A 25 4.43 -3.49 0.53
N ALA A 26 3.71 -4.56 0.90
CA ALA A 26 2.70 -5.12 0.02
C ALA A 26 1.62 -4.08 -0.29
N PRO A 27 1.11 -4.00 -1.53
CA PRO A 27 0.01 -3.12 -1.88
C PRO A 27 -1.23 -3.38 -1.04
N VAL A 28 -1.95 -2.33 -0.72
CA VAL A 28 -3.25 -2.41 -0.04
C VAL A 28 -4.33 -2.63 -1.09
N ALA A 29 -5.00 -3.77 -1.04
CA ALA A 29 -6.07 -4.10 -1.97
C ALA A 29 -7.42 -3.59 -1.44
N LEU A 30 -8.14 -2.85 -2.27
CA LEU A 30 -9.47 -2.36 -1.99
C LEU A 30 -10.41 -2.68 -3.13
N THR A 31 -11.63 -3.03 -2.79
CA THR A 31 -12.71 -3.25 -3.77
C THR A 31 -13.80 -2.19 -3.55
N ALA A 32 -14.19 -1.55 -4.63
CA ALA A 32 -15.32 -0.64 -4.68
C ALA A 32 -16.55 -1.36 -5.25
N THR A 33 -17.65 -1.24 -4.56
CA THR A 33 -18.99 -1.65 -5.02
C THR A 33 -19.97 -0.54 -4.66
N GLU A 34 -21.23 -0.67 -5.02
CA GLU A 34 -22.28 0.27 -4.65
C GLU A 34 -22.73 -0.01 -3.21
N PHE A 35 -22.55 0.80 -2.37
CA PHE A 35 -21.86 2.04 -2.04
C PHE A 35 -20.93 1.75 -0.87
N LYS A 36 -19.95 0.93 -1.07
CA LYS A 36 -19.04 0.50 0.00
C LYS A 36 -17.64 0.20 -0.49
N TRP A 37 -16.71 0.31 0.44
CA TRP A 37 -15.35 -0.19 0.32
C TRP A 37 -15.20 -1.53 1.03
N THR A 38 -14.46 -2.43 0.43
CA THR A 38 -14.06 -3.68 1.08
C THR A 38 -12.54 -3.80 1.03
N PRO A 39 -11.82 -3.87 2.15
CA PRO A 39 -12.33 -3.78 3.53
C PRO A 39 -12.79 -2.36 3.89
N LYS A 40 -13.62 -2.25 4.93
CA LYS A 40 -14.11 -0.98 5.46
C LYS A 40 -13.13 -0.31 6.41
N ASP A 41 -12.30 -1.09 7.07
CA ASP A 41 -11.25 -0.63 7.98
C ASP A 41 -9.90 -1.10 7.46
N VAL A 42 -8.99 -0.16 7.23
CA VAL A 42 -7.65 -0.42 6.72
C VAL A 42 -6.64 0.08 7.73
N ASN A 43 -5.67 -0.77 8.08
CA ASN A 43 -4.58 -0.42 8.98
C ASN A 43 -3.25 -0.64 8.26
N VAL A 44 -2.41 0.37 8.21
CA VAL A 44 -1.13 0.35 7.52
C VAL A 44 -0.04 1.06 8.34
N ALA A 45 1.21 0.71 8.07
CA ALA A 45 2.35 1.44 8.63
C ALA A 45 2.53 2.78 7.90
N ALA A 46 3.00 3.80 8.64
CA ALA A 46 3.37 5.09 8.07
C ALA A 46 4.52 4.94 7.06
N GLY A 47 4.54 5.79 6.08
CA GLY A 47 5.54 5.83 5.02
C GLY A 47 4.91 5.67 3.64
N ASP A 48 5.69 5.15 2.71
CA ASP A 48 5.25 4.91 1.34
C ASP A 48 4.29 3.73 1.27
N MET A 49 3.19 3.91 0.58
CA MET A 49 2.21 2.85 0.37
C MET A 49 1.61 2.91 -1.03
N THR A 50 1.12 1.78 -1.47
CA THR A 50 0.45 1.63 -2.75
C THR A 50 -0.93 1.05 -2.52
N PHE A 51 -1.96 1.70 -3.04
CA PHE A 51 -3.31 1.18 -3.05
C PHE A 51 -3.63 0.60 -4.43
N ASN A 52 -4.16 -0.60 -4.46
CA ASN A 52 -4.73 -1.21 -5.66
C ASN A 52 -6.24 -1.26 -5.47
N VAL A 53 -6.96 -0.56 -6.31
CA VAL A 53 -8.41 -0.42 -6.21
C VAL A 53 -9.06 -1.03 -7.42
N VAL A 54 -10.01 -1.93 -7.21
CA VAL A 54 -10.81 -2.56 -8.27
C VAL A 54 -12.25 -2.13 -8.13
N ASN A 55 -12.84 -1.62 -9.20
CA ASN A 55 -14.27 -1.35 -9.25
C ASN A 55 -15.01 -2.60 -9.71
N LYS A 56 -15.63 -3.31 -8.76
CA LYS A 56 -16.49 -4.47 -9.03
C LYS A 56 -17.97 -4.11 -9.06
N GLY A 57 -18.27 -2.83 -9.02
CA GLY A 57 -19.64 -2.34 -9.15
C GLY A 57 -20.07 -2.17 -10.59
N THR A 58 -21.26 -1.58 -10.76
CA THR A 58 -21.87 -1.35 -12.06
C THR A 58 -21.86 0.12 -12.48
N VAL A 59 -21.41 1.00 -11.60
CA VAL A 59 -21.29 2.44 -11.86
C VAL A 59 -19.86 2.90 -11.60
N GLU A 60 -19.55 4.10 -12.10
CA GLU A 60 -18.27 4.76 -11.85
C GLU A 60 -18.08 5.03 -10.35
N HIS A 61 -16.87 4.83 -9.87
CA HIS A 61 -16.39 5.27 -8.56
C HIS A 61 -15.12 6.07 -8.73
N ASN A 62 -14.79 6.86 -7.72
CA ASN A 62 -13.44 7.41 -7.59
C ASN A 62 -12.85 6.99 -6.25
N PHE A 63 -11.56 7.20 -6.08
CA PHE A 63 -10.85 6.82 -4.87
C PHE A 63 -10.14 8.05 -4.32
N VAL A 64 -10.57 8.51 -3.16
CA VAL A 64 -10.07 9.73 -2.53
C VAL A 64 -9.58 9.43 -1.14
N VAL A 65 -8.35 9.84 -0.82
CA VAL A 65 -7.81 9.80 0.53
C VAL A 65 -7.91 11.20 1.12
N GLU A 66 -8.65 11.31 2.22
CA GLU A 66 -8.81 12.56 2.97
C GLU A 66 -8.07 12.48 4.30
N ASP A 67 -7.45 13.60 4.71
CA ASP A 67 -6.77 13.71 6.00
C ASP A 67 -7.79 13.83 7.16
N PRO A 68 -7.33 13.83 8.44
CA PRO A 68 -8.23 13.95 9.59
C PRO A 68 -9.09 15.23 9.62
N LYS A 69 -8.73 16.23 8.84
CA LYS A 69 -9.48 17.49 8.71
C LYS A 69 -10.43 17.50 7.49
N GLY A 70 -10.49 16.38 6.77
CA GLY A 70 -11.32 16.25 5.57
C GLY A 70 -10.71 16.85 4.30
N LYS A 71 -9.43 17.21 4.33
CA LYS A 71 -8.73 17.73 3.15
C LYS A 71 -8.26 16.57 2.28
N VAL A 72 -8.45 16.68 0.97
CA VAL A 72 -7.95 15.71 0.01
C VAL A 72 -6.42 15.67 0.01
N VAL A 73 -5.85 14.50 0.27
CA VAL A 73 -4.42 14.26 0.19
C VAL A 73 -4.04 13.83 -1.23
N LYS A 74 -4.78 12.89 -1.79
CA LYS A 74 -4.58 12.37 -3.14
C LYS A 74 -5.86 11.69 -3.63
N GLU A 75 -6.06 11.68 -4.94
CA GLU A 75 -7.24 11.06 -5.53
C GLU A 75 -6.97 10.40 -6.89
N VAL A 76 -7.79 9.42 -7.21
CA VAL A 76 -7.98 8.89 -8.56
C VAL A 76 -9.39 9.31 -8.99
N ASP A 77 -9.49 10.12 -10.02
CA ASP A 77 -10.73 10.81 -10.40
C ASP A 77 -11.84 9.87 -10.89
N SER A 78 -11.48 8.79 -11.55
CA SER A 78 -12.46 7.90 -12.16
C SER A 78 -11.93 6.49 -12.26
N ILE A 79 -12.73 5.55 -11.80
CA ILE A 79 -12.54 4.11 -11.99
C ILE A 79 -13.83 3.54 -12.55
N GLN A 80 -13.82 3.22 -13.84
CA GLN A 80 -15.00 2.67 -14.51
C GLN A 80 -15.28 1.22 -14.05
N PRO A 81 -16.52 0.74 -14.18
CA PRO A 81 -16.87 -0.65 -13.82
C PRO A 81 -15.93 -1.66 -14.47
N GLY A 82 -15.45 -2.60 -13.67
CA GLY A 82 -14.51 -3.65 -14.08
C GLY A 82 -13.06 -3.20 -14.23
N LYS A 83 -12.76 -1.93 -14.01
CA LYS A 83 -11.41 -1.38 -14.11
C LYS A 83 -10.74 -1.31 -12.74
N SER A 84 -9.42 -1.22 -12.78
CA SER A 84 -8.57 -1.06 -11.60
C SER A 84 -7.75 0.21 -11.71
N ALA A 85 -7.36 0.74 -10.56
CA ALA A 85 -6.44 1.86 -10.47
C ALA A 85 -5.42 1.62 -9.36
N GLN A 86 -4.27 2.23 -9.49
CA GLN A 86 -3.21 2.19 -8.50
C GLN A 86 -2.90 3.61 -8.03
N MET A 87 -2.80 3.80 -6.71
CA MET A 87 -2.38 5.05 -6.12
C MET A 87 -1.16 4.81 -5.25
N LYS A 88 -0.09 5.55 -5.51
CA LYS A 88 1.10 5.60 -4.66
C LYS A 88 1.06 6.89 -3.86
N VAL A 89 1.23 6.79 -2.55
CA VAL A 89 1.17 7.93 -1.65
C VAL A 89 2.05 7.69 -0.43
N THR A 90 2.61 8.76 0.12
CA THR A 90 3.34 8.74 1.38
C THR A 90 2.49 9.39 2.45
N LEU A 91 2.17 8.65 3.51
CA LEU A 91 1.34 9.14 4.62
C LEU A 91 2.07 9.01 5.94
N LYS A 92 1.97 10.05 6.76
CA LYS A 92 2.39 10.03 8.16
C LYS A 92 1.29 9.42 9.03
N ALA A 93 1.64 9.04 10.27
CA ALA A 93 0.68 8.48 11.22
C ALA A 93 -0.53 9.41 11.39
N GLY A 94 -1.70 8.83 11.44
CA GLY A 94 -2.96 9.55 11.58
C GLY A 94 -4.17 8.71 11.16
N LYS A 95 -5.35 9.29 11.37
CA LYS A 95 -6.62 8.70 10.91
C LYS A 95 -7.10 9.43 9.66
N TYR A 96 -7.11 8.71 8.57
CA TYR A 96 -7.55 9.18 7.26
C TYR A 96 -8.89 8.55 6.91
N ALA A 97 -9.56 9.11 5.94
CA ALA A 97 -10.74 8.50 5.34
C ALA A 97 -10.47 8.16 3.87
N ILE A 98 -11.03 7.04 3.45
CA ILE A 98 -11.12 6.66 2.04
C ILE A 98 -12.56 6.87 1.62
N VAL A 99 -12.78 7.72 0.63
CA VAL A 99 -14.13 8.09 0.22
C VAL A 99 -14.30 8.03 -1.29
N CYS A 100 -15.52 7.80 -1.72
CA CYS A 100 -15.95 8.05 -3.09
C CYS A 100 -16.75 9.35 -3.10
N THR A 101 -16.31 10.30 -3.93
CA THR A 101 -16.95 11.62 -4.04
C THR A 101 -17.84 11.78 -5.28
N VAL A 102 -18.08 10.69 -6.01
CA VAL A 102 -19.13 10.68 -7.03
C VAL A 102 -20.45 11.08 -6.37
N PRO A 103 -21.22 12.02 -6.95
CA PRO A 103 -22.40 12.57 -6.28
C PRO A 103 -23.33 11.48 -5.70
N GLY A 104 -23.66 11.61 -4.41
CA GLY A 104 -24.53 10.70 -3.69
C GLY A 104 -23.85 9.47 -3.09
N HIS A 105 -22.64 9.13 -3.49
CA HIS A 105 -21.96 7.91 -3.03
C HIS A 105 -21.48 8.01 -1.58
N ARG A 106 -20.88 9.12 -1.19
CA ARG A 106 -20.48 9.36 0.20
C ARG A 106 -21.69 9.30 1.14
N GLU A 107 -22.78 9.96 0.78
CA GLU A 107 -24.00 10.04 1.55
C GLU A 107 -24.67 8.66 1.68
N ALA A 108 -24.47 7.79 0.71
CA ALA A 108 -24.94 6.40 0.76
C ALA A 108 -24.04 5.48 1.61
N GLY A 109 -22.93 6.01 2.16
CA GLY A 109 -22.08 5.26 3.08
C GLY A 109 -20.73 4.81 2.52
N MET A 110 -20.33 5.30 1.34
CA MET A 110 -19.08 4.88 0.69
C MET A 110 -17.88 5.60 1.29
N VAL A 111 -17.60 5.27 2.54
CA VAL A 111 -16.50 5.77 3.37
C VAL A 111 -15.85 4.61 4.10
N ALA A 112 -14.53 4.54 4.04
CA ALA A 112 -13.73 3.60 4.81
C ALA A 112 -12.76 4.37 5.71
N THR A 113 -12.36 3.74 6.81
CA THR A 113 -11.36 4.27 7.74
C THR A 113 -9.99 3.76 7.37
N LEU A 114 -9.03 4.66 7.26
CA LEU A 114 -7.62 4.33 7.05
C LEU A 114 -6.82 4.80 8.26
N THR A 115 -6.36 3.85 9.06
CA THR A 115 -5.50 4.12 10.23
C THR A 115 -4.05 3.89 9.85
N VAL A 116 -3.26 4.93 9.91
CA VAL A 116 -1.82 4.89 9.64
C VAL A 116 -1.07 5.03 10.98
N LYS A 117 -0.22 4.07 11.27
CA LYS A 117 0.52 4.01 12.55
C LYS A 117 2.01 4.23 12.37
#